data_065f935cd76bc68ac59ac2e50861e8f4
#
_entry.id   065f935cd76bc68ac59ac2e50861e8f4
#
_cell.length_a   1.000
_cell.length_b   1.000
_cell.length_c   1.000
_cell.angle_alpha   90.00
_cell.angle_beta   90.00
_cell.angle_gamma   90.00
#
_symmetry.space_group_name_H-M   'P 1'
#
loop_
_entity.id
_entity.type
_entity.pdbx_description
1 polymer ?
#
loop_
_entity_poly.entity_id
_entity_poly.type
_entity_poly.pdbx_seq_one_letter_code
_entity_poly.pdbx_strand_id
1 'polypeptide(L)'
;LLGKKTYQVFLLLNGILGPILLGTAVGTFFSGAEFVVNKGQLTDVAMPVISTWATPWHGLEAAFVFWNVCLGLAVFFLARIQALLYFINNIDDAEIVKRSRKHLVIETVLFLVFFLVFLVHLLLADGFAVDPETKEVYMQPYKYFMNLVEMPAVSAVLLAGVAGVLYGI
;
A
#
# COMPACT_ATOMS: atom_id res chain seq x y z
N LEU A 1 -12.74 35.07 -2.64
CA LEU A 1 -11.39 34.53 -2.39
C LEU A 1 -11.39 33.80 -1.06
N LEU A 2 -10.97 32.54 -1.05
CA LEU A 2 -10.88 31.71 0.14
C LEU A 2 -9.84 32.28 1.11
N GLY A 3 -10.14 32.28 2.41
CA GLY A 3 -9.24 32.82 3.44
C GLY A 3 -7.97 31.97 3.63
N LYS A 4 -6.91 32.56 4.20
CA LYS A 4 -5.62 31.90 4.48
C LYS A 4 -5.76 30.54 5.22
N LYS A 5 -6.69 30.47 6.18
CA LYS A 5 -6.97 29.24 6.95
C LYS A 5 -7.49 28.11 6.07
N THR A 6 -8.32 28.41 5.07
CA THR A 6 -8.86 27.41 4.13
C THR A 6 -7.75 26.76 3.31
N TYR A 7 -6.79 27.55 2.81
CA TYR A 7 -5.63 26.99 2.09
C TYR A 7 -4.75 26.10 2.99
N GLN A 8 -4.56 26.50 4.25
CA GLN A 8 -3.82 25.68 5.22
C GLN A 8 -4.50 24.32 5.47
N VAL A 9 -5.84 24.30 5.58
CA VAL A 9 -6.60 23.05 5.73
C VAL A 9 -6.48 22.18 4.49
N PHE A 10 -6.62 22.73 3.28
CA PHE A 10 -6.45 21.96 2.06
C PHE A 10 -5.04 21.40 1.90
N LEU A 11 -4.02 22.17 2.26
CA LEU A 11 -2.63 21.71 2.24
C LEU A 11 -2.42 20.55 3.23
N LEU A 12 -2.98 20.64 4.43
CA LEU A 12 -2.94 19.59 5.44
C LEU A 12 -3.65 18.32 4.95
N LEU A 13 -4.85 18.47 4.40
CA LEU A 13 -5.63 17.35 3.87
C LEU A 13 -4.89 16.65 2.71
N ASN A 14 -4.29 17.41 1.81
CA ASN A 14 -3.50 16.85 0.72
C ASN A 14 -2.28 16.06 1.24
N GLY A 15 -1.59 16.60 2.25
CA GLY A 15 -0.45 15.93 2.88
C GLY A 15 -0.81 14.65 3.64
N ILE A 16 -2.06 14.52 4.09
CA ILE A 16 -2.57 13.31 4.76
C ILE A 16 -3.14 12.33 3.74
N LEU A 17 -4.10 12.79 2.92
CA LEU A 17 -4.84 11.92 2.01
C LEU A 17 -3.99 11.40 0.86
N GLY A 18 -3.07 12.22 0.32
CA GLY A 18 -2.21 11.82 -0.80
C GLY A 18 -1.44 10.53 -0.52
N PRO A 19 -0.60 10.47 0.51
CA PRO A 19 0.14 9.24 0.85
C PRO A 19 -0.76 8.06 1.22
N ILE A 20 -1.86 8.29 1.96
CA ILE A 20 -2.81 7.23 2.33
C ILE A 20 -3.42 6.62 1.07
N LEU A 21 -3.92 7.43 0.14
CA LEU A 21 -4.54 6.95 -1.09
C LEU A 21 -3.54 6.24 -1.99
N LEU A 22 -2.29 6.71 -2.07
CA LEU A 22 -1.23 6.03 -2.83
C LEU A 22 -0.94 4.65 -2.25
N GLY A 23 -0.75 4.55 -0.93
CA GLY A 23 -0.50 3.27 -0.28
C GLY A 23 -1.69 2.31 -0.40
N THR A 24 -2.91 2.82 -0.25
CA THR A 24 -4.15 2.06 -0.44
C THR A 24 -4.27 1.54 -1.88
N ALA A 25 -3.96 2.38 -2.88
CA ALA A 25 -3.94 1.97 -4.28
C ALA A 25 -2.92 0.85 -4.55
N VAL A 26 -1.74 0.90 -3.94
CA VAL A 26 -0.76 -0.20 -4.01
C VAL A 26 -1.33 -1.46 -3.35
N GLY A 27 -2.04 -1.33 -2.23
CA GLY A 27 -2.71 -2.44 -1.55
C GLY A 27 -3.71 -3.18 -2.45
N THR A 28 -4.38 -2.48 -3.37
CA THR A 28 -5.35 -3.08 -4.29
C THR A 28 -4.73 -4.07 -5.28
N PHE A 29 -3.42 -4.00 -5.55
CA PHE A 29 -2.74 -5.02 -6.37
C PHE A 29 -2.76 -6.41 -5.73
N PHE A 30 -2.89 -6.47 -4.42
CA PHE A 30 -2.94 -7.74 -3.67
C PHE A 30 -4.37 -8.18 -3.34
N SER A 31 -5.26 -7.24 -3.03
CA SER A 31 -6.65 -7.54 -2.68
C SER A 31 -7.58 -7.64 -3.89
N GLY A 32 -7.20 -7.01 -5.02
CA GLY A 32 -8.05 -6.89 -6.19
C GLY A 32 -9.21 -5.91 -5.99
N ALA A 33 -10.09 -5.87 -6.99
CA ALA A 33 -11.34 -5.11 -6.99
C ALA A 33 -12.50 -6.03 -7.33
N GLU A 34 -13.70 -5.67 -6.92
CA GLU A 34 -14.90 -6.49 -7.16
C GLU A 34 -15.43 -6.28 -8.58
N PHE A 35 -15.25 -7.28 -9.44
CA PHE A 35 -15.80 -7.30 -10.79
C PHE A 35 -16.35 -8.69 -11.14
N VAL A 36 -17.29 -8.73 -12.04
CA VAL A 36 -17.91 -9.96 -12.55
C VAL A 36 -17.49 -10.18 -14.00
N VAL A 37 -17.02 -11.40 -14.29
CA VAL A 37 -16.65 -11.81 -15.66
C VAL A 37 -17.74 -12.71 -16.23
N ASN A 38 -18.37 -12.29 -17.32
CA ASN A 38 -19.35 -13.06 -18.06
C ASN A 38 -18.82 -13.45 -19.44
N LYS A 39 -18.28 -14.65 -19.54
CA LYS A 39 -17.72 -15.18 -20.80
C LYS A 39 -18.79 -15.46 -21.87
N GLY A 40 -20.06 -15.59 -21.50
CA GLY A 40 -21.17 -15.80 -22.44
C GLY A 40 -21.40 -14.62 -23.40
N GLN A 41 -20.98 -13.43 -23.03
CA GLN A 41 -21.09 -12.22 -23.87
C GLN A 41 -19.97 -12.08 -24.93
N LEU A 42 -18.99 -12.96 -24.98
CA LEU A 42 -17.93 -12.93 -25.99
C LEU A 42 -18.47 -13.06 -27.43
N THR A 43 -19.64 -13.70 -27.60
CA THR A 43 -20.31 -13.90 -28.90
C THR A 43 -21.34 -12.81 -29.22
N ASP A 44 -21.56 -11.87 -28.32
CA ASP A 44 -22.47 -10.75 -28.56
C ASP A 44 -21.78 -9.69 -29.42
N VAL A 45 -22.23 -9.59 -30.67
CA VAL A 45 -21.68 -8.64 -31.65
C VAL A 45 -22.03 -7.19 -31.32
N ALA A 46 -23.13 -6.97 -30.58
CA ALA A 46 -23.62 -5.63 -30.24
C ALA A 46 -22.89 -5.04 -29.01
N MET A 47 -22.63 -5.88 -27.98
CA MET A 47 -21.96 -5.45 -26.74
C MET A 47 -21.04 -6.56 -26.21
N PRO A 48 -19.83 -6.72 -26.75
CA PRO A 48 -18.90 -7.78 -26.31
C PRO A 48 -18.22 -7.44 -24.97
N VAL A 49 -18.99 -6.98 -23.99
CA VAL A 49 -18.47 -6.65 -22.65
C VAL A 49 -18.46 -7.92 -21.81
N ILE A 50 -17.26 -8.40 -21.48
CA ILE A 50 -17.06 -9.61 -20.67
C ILE A 50 -16.83 -9.32 -19.18
N SER A 51 -16.44 -8.09 -18.82
CA SER A 51 -16.22 -7.71 -17.42
C SER A 51 -17.02 -6.46 -17.06
N THR A 52 -17.70 -6.51 -15.94
CA THR A 52 -18.48 -5.40 -15.38
C THR A 52 -18.14 -5.24 -13.91
N TRP A 53 -18.19 -4.03 -13.40
CA TRP A 53 -18.05 -3.80 -11.96
C TRP A 53 -19.18 -4.47 -11.19
N ALA A 54 -18.87 -5.13 -10.09
CA ALA A 54 -19.87 -5.77 -9.23
C ALA A 54 -20.69 -4.73 -8.45
N THR A 55 -20.12 -3.56 -8.19
CA THR A 55 -20.73 -2.49 -7.39
C THR A 55 -20.76 -1.16 -8.15
N PRO A 56 -21.66 -0.23 -7.78
CA PRO A 56 -21.67 1.13 -8.33
C PRO A 56 -20.43 1.97 -7.98
N TRP A 57 -19.61 1.51 -7.06
CA TRP A 57 -18.38 2.19 -6.62
C TRP A 57 -17.21 2.02 -7.59
N HIS A 58 -17.33 1.17 -8.60
CA HIS A 58 -16.35 0.98 -9.66
C HIS A 58 -14.92 0.71 -9.16
N GLY A 59 -14.80 -0.12 -8.11
CA GLY A 59 -13.52 -0.48 -7.50
C GLY A 59 -13.07 0.42 -6.35
N LEU A 60 -13.77 1.53 -6.07
CA LEU A 60 -13.44 2.40 -4.92
C LEU A 60 -13.63 1.70 -3.57
N GLU A 61 -14.44 0.64 -3.50
CA GLU A 61 -14.60 -0.20 -2.30
C GLU A 61 -13.28 -0.79 -1.82
N ALA A 62 -12.35 -1.07 -2.74
CA ALA A 62 -11.02 -1.57 -2.40
C ALA A 62 -10.21 -0.58 -1.53
N ALA A 63 -10.50 0.72 -1.60
CA ALA A 63 -9.88 1.74 -0.76
C ALA A 63 -10.29 1.62 0.71
N PHE A 64 -11.42 0.97 1.01
CA PHE A 64 -11.95 0.78 2.37
C PHE A 64 -11.63 -0.60 2.94
N VAL A 65 -10.97 -1.47 2.17
CA VAL A 65 -10.49 -2.76 2.69
C VAL A 65 -9.46 -2.49 3.78
N PHE A 66 -9.67 -3.07 4.96
CA PHE A 66 -8.84 -2.83 6.15
C PHE A 66 -7.33 -2.98 5.88
N TRP A 67 -6.95 -4.02 5.15
CA TRP A 67 -5.54 -4.29 4.83
C TRP A 67 -4.93 -3.24 3.90
N ASN A 68 -5.69 -2.76 2.93
CA ASN A 68 -5.25 -1.69 2.04
C ASN A 68 -5.09 -0.38 2.81
N VAL A 69 -6.00 -0.09 3.76
CA VAL A 69 -5.89 1.06 4.64
C VAL A 69 -4.65 0.96 5.54
N CYS A 70 -4.32 -0.23 6.06
CA CYS A 70 -3.08 -0.44 6.83
C CYS A 70 -1.85 -0.08 6.00
N LEU A 71 -1.76 -0.52 4.74
CA LEU A 71 -0.66 -0.12 3.87
C LEU A 71 -0.68 1.38 3.58
N GLY A 72 -1.86 1.96 3.38
CA GLY A 72 -2.03 3.41 3.21
C GLY A 72 -1.46 4.21 4.39
N LEU A 73 -1.77 3.79 5.61
CA LEU A 73 -1.24 4.40 6.84
C LEU A 73 0.28 4.19 6.97
N ALA A 74 0.80 3.02 6.60
CA ALA A 74 2.25 2.80 6.57
C ALA A 74 2.94 3.79 5.62
N VAL A 75 2.43 3.97 4.41
CA VAL A 75 2.99 4.94 3.44
C VAL A 75 2.88 6.38 3.95
N PHE A 76 1.79 6.74 4.62
CA PHE A 76 1.64 8.05 5.24
C PHE A 76 2.72 8.31 6.30
N PHE A 77 2.93 7.37 7.24
CA PHE A 77 3.97 7.53 8.26
C PHE A 77 5.38 7.52 7.65
N LEU A 78 5.63 6.71 6.61
CA LEU A 78 6.91 6.73 5.90
C LEU A 78 7.17 8.09 5.23
N ALA A 79 6.18 8.70 4.61
CA ALA A 79 6.30 10.05 4.03
C ALA A 79 6.62 11.10 5.10
N ARG A 80 6.00 10.99 6.28
CA ARG A 80 6.29 11.86 7.43
C ARG A 80 7.70 11.67 7.97
N ILE A 81 8.20 10.42 8.06
CA ILE A 81 9.59 10.12 8.42
C ILE A 81 10.55 10.82 7.46
N GLN A 82 10.33 10.71 6.14
CA GLN A 82 11.17 11.36 5.14
C GLN A 82 11.15 12.90 5.29
N ALA A 83 9.99 13.50 5.57
CA ALA A 83 9.89 14.94 5.82
C ALA A 83 10.65 15.36 7.09
N LEU A 84 10.56 14.58 8.18
CA LEU A 84 11.28 14.84 9.43
C LEU A 84 12.80 14.72 9.25
N LEU A 85 13.27 13.71 8.52
CA LEU A 85 14.69 13.55 8.17
C LEU A 85 15.18 14.74 7.31
N TYR A 86 14.35 15.19 6.36
CA TYR A 86 14.64 16.38 5.56
C TYR A 86 14.82 17.62 6.46
N PHE A 87 13.91 17.83 7.43
CA PHE A 87 14.02 18.96 8.36
C PHE A 87 15.29 18.89 9.21
N ILE A 88 15.63 17.71 9.74
CA ILE A 88 16.83 17.51 10.55
C ILE A 88 18.11 17.83 9.76
N ASN A 89 18.14 17.51 8.47
CA ASN A 89 19.34 17.67 7.64
C ASN A 89 19.45 19.03 6.96
N ASN A 90 18.36 19.79 6.80
CA ASN A 90 18.35 21.01 5.99
C ASN A 90 17.95 22.29 6.75
N ILE A 91 17.44 22.16 7.98
CA ILE A 91 17.00 23.32 8.76
C ILE A 91 17.97 23.56 9.92
N ASP A 92 18.56 24.76 9.96
CA ASP A 92 19.46 25.18 11.05
C ASP A 92 18.66 25.91 12.15
N ASP A 93 17.74 25.19 12.80
CA ASP A 93 16.98 25.65 13.96
C ASP A 93 16.91 24.55 15.01
N ALA A 94 17.49 24.81 16.19
CA ALA A 94 17.62 23.83 17.26
C ALA A 94 16.27 23.33 17.80
N GLU A 95 15.23 24.18 17.81
CA GLU A 95 13.90 23.79 18.30
C GLU A 95 13.20 22.88 17.29
N ILE A 96 13.25 23.21 16.00
CA ILE A 96 12.68 22.39 14.92
C ILE A 96 13.36 21.04 14.89
N VAL A 97 14.71 20.99 14.93
CA VAL A 97 15.47 19.73 14.94
C VAL A 97 15.12 18.87 16.16
N LYS A 98 15.03 19.47 17.35
CA LYS A 98 14.67 18.75 18.58
C LYS A 98 13.25 18.14 18.48
N ARG A 99 12.28 18.89 17.98
CA ARG A 99 10.90 18.40 17.77
C ARG A 99 10.88 17.28 16.71
N SER A 100 11.58 17.47 15.61
CA SER A 100 11.65 16.49 14.52
C SER A 100 12.21 15.16 14.99
N ARG A 101 13.28 15.16 15.79
CA ARG A 101 13.87 13.93 16.38
C ARG A 101 12.87 13.20 17.29
N LYS A 102 12.10 13.94 18.11
CA LYS A 102 11.08 13.32 18.97
C LYS A 102 9.97 12.66 18.14
N HIS A 103 9.47 13.37 17.13
CA HIS A 103 8.42 12.84 16.26
C HIS A 103 8.92 11.69 15.38
N LEU A 104 10.19 11.71 14.95
CA LEU A 104 10.79 10.66 14.15
C LEU A 104 10.62 9.28 14.80
N VAL A 105 10.90 9.15 16.09
CA VAL A 105 10.74 7.87 16.81
C VAL A 105 9.28 7.42 16.83
N ILE A 106 8.34 8.33 17.10
CA ILE A 106 6.90 8.01 17.14
C ILE A 106 6.40 7.55 15.76
N GLU A 107 6.72 8.32 14.72
CA GLU A 107 6.30 8.02 13.34
C GLU A 107 6.92 6.71 12.83
N THR A 108 8.17 6.40 13.24
CA THR A 108 8.82 5.13 12.92
C THR A 108 8.09 3.94 13.55
N VAL A 109 7.73 4.05 14.83
CA VAL A 109 6.98 2.97 15.50
C VAL A 109 5.62 2.75 14.81
N LEU A 110 4.91 3.83 14.50
CA LEU A 110 3.62 3.75 13.81
C LEU A 110 3.77 3.15 12.40
N PHE A 111 4.79 3.57 11.64
CA PHE A 111 5.12 2.97 10.34
C PHE A 111 5.33 1.46 10.46
N LEU A 112 6.19 1.03 11.38
CA LEU A 112 6.51 -0.39 11.57
C LEU A 112 5.28 -1.20 11.96
N VAL A 113 4.42 -0.68 12.84
CA VAL A 113 3.19 -1.38 13.24
C VAL A 113 2.28 -1.63 12.04
N PHE A 114 1.95 -0.59 11.27
CA PHE A 114 1.06 -0.73 10.12
C PHE A 114 1.69 -1.54 8.99
N PHE A 115 2.98 -1.35 8.73
CA PHE A 115 3.70 -2.11 7.72
C PHE A 115 3.79 -3.59 8.06
N LEU A 116 4.14 -3.94 9.30
CA LEU A 116 4.25 -5.33 9.73
C LEU A 116 2.89 -6.02 9.76
N VAL A 117 1.84 -5.34 10.19
CA VAL A 117 0.46 -5.88 10.16
C VAL A 117 0.07 -6.23 8.72
N PHE A 118 0.32 -5.34 7.77
CA PHE A 118 0.05 -5.61 6.36
C PHE A 118 0.94 -6.74 5.81
N LEU A 119 2.24 -6.71 6.10
CA LEU A 119 3.20 -7.71 5.61
C LEU A 119 2.86 -9.11 6.13
N VAL A 120 2.56 -9.25 7.41
CA VAL A 120 2.18 -10.56 8.00
C VAL A 120 0.89 -11.07 7.36
N HIS A 121 -0.11 -10.20 7.20
CA HIS A 121 -1.33 -10.59 6.49
C HIS A 121 -1.04 -11.07 5.07
N LEU A 122 -0.23 -10.34 4.33
CA LEU A 122 0.14 -10.68 2.95
C LEU A 122 0.84 -12.05 2.88
N LEU A 123 1.81 -12.30 3.76
CA LEU A 123 2.54 -13.57 3.79
C LEU A 123 1.66 -14.78 4.17
N LEU A 124 0.60 -14.55 4.94
CA LEU A 124 -0.36 -15.59 5.33
C LEU A 124 -1.53 -15.73 4.35
N ALA A 125 -1.68 -14.81 3.41
CA ALA A 125 -2.79 -14.81 2.46
C ALA A 125 -2.63 -15.90 1.39
N ASP A 126 -3.78 -16.42 0.97
CA ASP A 126 -3.88 -17.31 -0.19
C ASP A 126 -3.72 -16.47 -1.46
N GLY A 127 -3.14 -17.07 -2.49
CA GLY A 127 -2.95 -16.39 -3.76
C GLY A 127 -3.15 -17.31 -4.95
N PHE A 128 -3.32 -16.71 -6.12
CA PHE A 128 -3.47 -17.49 -7.35
C PHE A 128 -2.14 -18.07 -7.79
N ALA A 129 -2.17 -19.36 -8.11
CA ALA A 129 -1.10 -20.11 -8.75
C ALA A 129 -1.58 -20.68 -10.08
N VAL A 130 -0.66 -20.93 -10.98
CA VAL A 130 -0.93 -21.53 -12.30
C VAL A 130 -0.20 -22.85 -12.37
N ASP A 131 -0.91 -23.90 -12.68
CA ASP A 131 -0.32 -25.21 -12.96
C ASP A 131 0.52 -25.10 -14.27
N PRO A 132 1.81 -25.48 -14.24
CA PRO A 132 2.67 -25.36 -15.42
C PRO A 132 2.28 -26.28 -16.57
N GLU A 133 1.64 -27.42 -16.30
CA GLU A 133 1.24 -28.42 -17.29
C GLU A 133 -0.17 -28.13 -17.86
N THR A 134 -1.17 -28.01 -16.98
CA THR A 134 -2.57 -27.85 -17.38
C THR A 134 -2.94 -26.41 -17.69
N LYS A 135 -2.12 -25.43 -17.23
CA LYS A 135 -2.42 -23.98 -17.30
C LYS A 135 -3.68 -23.57 -16.53
N GLU A 136 -4.16 -24.43 -15.65
CA GLU A 136 -5.28 -24.11 -14.78
C GLU A 136 -4.85 -23.19 -13.64
N VAL A 137 -5.73 -22.24 -13.30
CA VAL A 137 -5.52 -21.31 -12.19
C VAL A 137 -6.21 -21.88 -10.95
N TYR A 138 -5.45 -22.01 -9.87
CA TYR A 138 -5.97 -22.48 -8.59
C TYR A 138 -5.52 -21.60 -7.44
N MET A 139 -6.19 -21.68 -6.28
CA MET A 139 -5.81 -20.98 -5.05
C MET A 139 -4.80 -21.81 -4.28
N GLN A 140 -3.64 -21.22 -3.98
CA GLN A 140 -2.58 -21.85 -3.19
C GLN A 140 -2.46 -21.15 -1.83
N PRO A 141 -2.51 -21.89 -0.71
CA PRO A 141 -2.28 -21.35 0.62
C PRO A 141 -0.87 -20.75 0.74
N TYR A 142 -0.75 -19.64 1.47
CA TYR A 142 0.53 -18.96 1.72
C TYR A 142 1.33 -18.65 0.46
N LYS A 143 0.67 -18.33 -0.65
CA LYS A 143 1.31 -18.17 -1.96
C LYS A 143 2.46 -17.16 -1.94
N TYR A 144 2.26 -16.02 -1.29
CA TYR A 144 3.29 -14.98 -1.23
C TYR A 144 4.51 -15.40 -0.40
N PHE A 145 4.30 -16.14 0.69
CA PHE A 145 5.40 -16.72 1.46
C PHE A 145 6.15 -17.79 0.67
N MET A 146 5.44 -18.67 0.00
CA MET A 146 6.05 -19.69 -0.86
C MET A 146 6.86 -19.08 -2.00
N ASN A 147 6.38 -18.01 -2.63
CA ASN A 147 7.13 -17.29 -3.64
C ASN A 147 8.47 -16.74 -3.10
N LEU A 148 8.51 -16.27 -1.85
CA LEU A 148 9.75 -15.83 -1.23
C LEU A 148 10.73 -17.01 -1.01
N VAL A 149 10.23 -18.18 -0.63
CA VAL A 149 11.06 -19.38 -0.46
C VAL A 149 11.60 -19.86 -1.81
N GLU A 150 10.77 -19.87 -2.84
CA GLU A 150 11.13 -20.30 -4.20
C GLU A 150 12.08 -19.32 -4.92
N MET A 151 12.05 -18.03 -4.52
CA MET A 151 12.86 -16.98 -5.13
C MET A 151 13.83 -16.33 -4.11
N PRO A 152 14.92 -17.02 -3.73
CA PRO A 152 15.83 -16.55 -2.67
C PRO A 152 16.46 -15.19 -2.95
N ALA A 153 16.69 -14.84 -4.20
CA ALA A 153 17.21 -13.52 -4.58
C ALA A 153 16.21 -12.39 -4.23
N VAL A 154 14.90 -12.62 -4.48
CA VAL A 154 13.84 -11.66 -4.12
C VAL A 154 13.73 -11.53 -2.60
N SER A 155 13.81 -12.64 -1.88
CA SER A 155 13.81 -12.65 -0.42
C SER A 155 15.00 -11.88 0.16
N ALA A 156 16.19 -12.04 -0.39
CA ALA A 156 17.38 -11.29 0.02
C ALA A 156 17.21 -9.77 -0.20
N VAL A 157 16.63 -9.37 -1.33
CA VAL A 157 16.35 -7.95 -1.63
C VAL A 157 15.31 -7.39 -0.67
N LEU A 158 14.23 -8.14 -0.38
CA LEU A 158 13.21 -7.72 0.58
C LEU A 158 13.81 -7.52 1.99
N LEU A 159 14.59 -8.49 2.47
CA LEU A 159 15.23 -8.41 3.79
C LEU A 159 16.26 -7.27 3.86
N ALA A 160 17.03 -7.08 2.80
CA ALA A 160 17.98 -5.97 2.71
C ALA A 160 17.23 -4.61 2.70
N GLY A 161 16.10 -4.52 2.01
CA GLY A 161 15.25 -3.31 2.01
C GLY A 161 14.69 -3.00 3.40
N VAL A 162 14.15 -4.00 4.10
CA VAL A 162 13.65 -3.84 5.48
C VAL A 162 14.78 -3.42 6.43
N ALA A 163 15.93 -4.11 6.37
CA ALA A 163 17.11 -3.77 7.18
C ALA A 163 17.61 -2.35 6.86
N GLY A 164 17.62 -1.97 5.57
CA GLY A 164 18.02 -0.63 5.14
C GLY A 164 17.13 0.48 5.70
N VAL A 165 15.80 0.27 5.72
CA VAL A 165 14.86 1.21 6.34
C VAL A 165 15.13 1.33 7.85
N LEU A 166 15.27 0.20 8.55
CA LEU A 166 15.51 0.19 9.99
C LEU A 166 16.87 0.83 10.38
N TYR A 167 17.88 0.68 9.52
CA TYR A 167 19.20 1.28 9.74
C TYR A 167 19.22 2.78 9.44
N GLY A 168 18.41 3.24 8.47
CA GLY A 168 18.37 4.63 8.00
C GLY A 168 17.53 5.58 8.87
N ILE A 169 16.77 5.06 9.82
CA ILE A 169 15.94 5.81 10.76
C ILE A 169 16.59 5.88 12.13
#